data_a3b7180a1392472e185ca346ddff862e
#
_entry.id   a3b7180a1392472e185ca346ddff862e
#
_cell.length_a   1.000
_cell.length_b   1.000
_cell.length_c   1.000
_cell.angle_alpha   90.00
_cell.angle_beta   90.00
_cell.angle_gamma   90.00
#
_symmetry.space_group_name_H-M   'P 1'
#
loop_
_entity.id
_entity.type
_entity.pdbx_description
1 polymer ?
#
loop_
_entity_poly.entity_id
_entity_poly.type
_entity_poly.pdbx_seq_one_letter_code
_entity_poly.pdbx_strand_id
1 'polypeptide(L)'
;MFCALVDDTLTMKNLIVVGHPDKNSFCYNGIFMKIKSIMEDRNEEFEVIDLYRDKFTRPRDNVIKRYQDLVTWTDRIYIISPVWWFRLTPRMEIFFDEVFTPGFAYKFVNITKTYAYPKPFLKDKKLRTYVTHGAPALPVLTLYVNSVKLRLVMGVYSFVFGWKLSLFTKTKQFWSVPFISDKKRKKYLKSVEKDIIRDLGPSSRKAKAKVSVEV
;
A
#
# COMPACT_ATOMS: atom_id res chain seq x y z
N MET A 1 -18.68 -8.23 41.74
CA MET A 1 -17.63 -7.40 41.14
C MET A 1 -17.26 -8.04 39.81
N PHE A 2 -18.05 -7.72 38.75
CA PHE A 2 -17.84 -8.29 37.42
C PHE A 2 -16.75 -7.49 36.72
N CYS A 3 -15.60 -8.12 36.54
CA CYS A 3 -14.53 -7.58 35.69
C CYS A 3 -14.99 -7.73 34.24
N ALA A 4 -15.35 -6.64 33.58
CA ALA A 4 -15.63 -6.62 32.15
C ALA A 4 -14.31 -6.96 31.45
N LEU A 5 -14.21 -8.17 30.90
CA LEU A 5 -13.19 -8.52 29.91
C LEU A 5 -13.41 -7.63 28.70
N VAL A 6 -12.63 -6.58 28.58
CA VAL A 6 -12.50 -5.81 27.35
C VAL A 6 -11.85 -6.77 26.35
N ASP A 7 -12.67 -7.29 25.45
CA ASP A 7 -12.22 -8.07 24.28
C ASP A 7 -11.46 -7.11 23.34
N ASP A 8 -10.17 -6.97 23.64
CA ASP A 8 -9.22 -6.19 22.84
C ASP A 8 -8.89 -7.01 21.58
N THR A 9 -9.91 -7.26 20.75
CA THR A 9 -9.67 -7.72 19.38
C THR A 9 -8.90 -6.61 18.70
N LEU A 10 -7.57 -6.74 18.68
CA LEU A 10 -6.62 -5.86 18.00
C LEU A 10 -7.08 -5.68 16.55
N THR A 11 -7.91 -4.66 16.33
CA THR A 11 -8.32 -4.27 14.97
C THR A 11 -7.08 -3.76 14.26
N MET A 12 -6.75 -4.35 13.10
CA MET A 12 -5.59 -3.93 12.33
C MET A 12 -5.83 -2.55 11.73
N LYS A 13 -4.95 -1.63 12.03
CA LYS A 13 -4.95 -0.28 11.49
C LYS A 13 -4.41 -0.27 10.06
N ASN A 14 -5.19 0.26 9.13
CA ASN A 14 -4.88 0.24 7.71
C ASN A 14 -4.66 1.67 7.17
N LEU A 15 -3.66 1.85 6.32
CA LEU A 15 -3.38 3.11 5.63
C LEU A 15 -3.45 2.88 4.12
N ILE A 16 -4.25 3.69 3.43
CA ILE A 16 -4.35 3.68 1.97
C ILE A 16 -3.66 4.93 1.43
N VAL A 17 -2.62 4.75 0.63
CA VAL A 17 -1.91 5.85 -0.04
C VAL A 17 -2.22 5.78 -1.54
N VAL A 18 -2.96 6.77 -2.04
CA VAL A 18 -3.34 6.85 -3.45
C VAL A 18 -2.66 8.02 -4.15
N GLY A 19 -2.01 7.74 -5.29
CA GLY A 19 -1.27 8.71 -6.07
C GLY A 19 -1.77 8.82 -7.52
N HIS A 20 -2.98 9.34 -7.73
CA HIS A 20 -3.50 9.62 -9.09
C HIS A 20 -4.22 10.97 -9.14
N PRO A 21 -3.89 11.86 -10.10
CA PRO A 21 -4.55 13.18 -10.23
C PRO A 21 -6.01 13.09 -10.69
N ASP A 22 -6.33 12.12 -11.56
CA ASP A 22 -7.67 11.93 -12.11
C ASP A 22 -8.48 10.92 -11.29
N LYS A 23 -9.62 11.42 -10.75
CA LYS A 23 -10.57 10.61 -9.96
C LYS A 23 -11.30 9.57 -10.81
N ASN A 24 -11.44 9.78 -12.11
CA ASN A 24 -12.14 8.86 -13.02
C ASN A 24 -11.24 7.71 -13.48
N SER A 25 -9.96 7.77 -13.16
CA SER A 25 -9.00 6.72 -13.53
C SER A 25 -9.34 5.37 -12.90
N PHE A 26 -8.99 4.28 -13.58
CA PHE A 26 -9.12 2.93 -13.02
C PHE A 26 -8.33 2.75 -11.72
N CYS A 27 -7.21 3.44 -11.58
CA CYS A 27 -6.40 3.45 -10.38
C CYS A 27 -7.19 4.04 -9.19
N TYR A 28 -7.83 5.19 -9.38
CA TYR A 28 -8.58 5.89 -8.34
C TYR A 28 -10.00 5.32 -8.18
N ASN A 29 -10.85 5.47 -9.21
CA ASN A 29 -12.26 5.07 -9.15
C ASN A 29 -12.45 3.54 -9.11
N GLY A 30 -11.51 2.78 -9.71
CA GLY A 30 -11.55 1.32 -9.66
C GLY A 30 -10.90 0.78 -8.37
N ILE A 31 -9.56 0.81 -8.29
CA ILE A 31 -8.82 0.10 -7.24
C ILE A 31 -8.99 0.75 -5.87
N PHE A 32 -8.73 2.06 -5.76
CA PHE A 32 -8.79 2.77 -4.48
C PHE A 32 -10.21 2.72 -3.90
N MET A 33 -11.22 3.08 -4.69
CA MET A 33 -12.62 3.06 -4.21
C MET A 33 -13.09 1.65 -3.85
N LYS A 34 -12.64 0.61 -4.56
CA LYS A 34 -12.95 -0.77 -4.21
C LYS A 34 -12.35 -1.18 -2.86
N ILE A 35 -11.10 -0.79 -2.58
CA ILE A 35 -10.46 -1.07 -1.29
C ILE A 35 -11.19 -0.34 -0.18
N LYS A 36 -11.47 0.95 -0.38
CA LYS A 36 -12.19 1.79 0.57
C LYS A 36 -13.56 1.20 0.91
N SER A 37 -14.37 0.86 -0.10
CA SER A 37 -15.67 0.23 0.09
C SER A 37 -15.60 -1.06 0.91
N ILE A 38 -14.62 -1.93 0.64
CA ILE A 38 -14.47 -3.18 1.40
C ILE A 38 -14.15 -2.91 2.87
N MET A 39 -13.32 -1.91 3.16
CA MET A 39 -12.98 -1.53 4.53
C MET A 39 -14.19 -0.93 5.26
N GLU A 40 -14.96 -0.06 4.59
CA GLU A 40 -16.21 0.51 5.12
C GLU A 40 -17.26 -0.59 5.39
N ASP A 41 -17.50 -1.49 4.41
CA ASP A 41 -18.46 -2.59 4.54
C ASP A 41 -18.12 -3.56 5.67
N ARG A 42 -16.83 -3.71 5.98
CA ARG A 42 -16.33 -4.57 7.04
C ARG A 42 -16.11 -3.85 8.36
N ASN A 43 -16.31 -2.54 8.40
CA ASN A 43 -16.08 -1.69 9.57
C ASN A 43 -14.62 -1.79 10.08
N GLU A 44 -13.66 -1.82 9.14
CA GLU A 44 -12.23 -1.85 9.45
C GLU A 44 -11.72 -0.44 9.77
N GLU A 45 -10.74 -0.34 10.66
CA GLU A 45 -10.09 0.93 10.97
C GLU A 45 -9.09 1.30 9.86
N PHE A 46 -9.30 2.45 9.19
CA PHE A 46 -8.40 2.89 8.13
C PHE A 46 -8.32 4.40 7.99
N GLU A 47 -7.19 4.87 7.49
CA GLU A 47 -6.90 6.24 7.10
C GLU A 47 -6.50 6.34 5.63
N VAL A 48 -6.63 7.52 5.03
CA VAL A 48 -6.31 7.75 3.62
C VAL A 48 -5.35 8.92 3.47
N ILE A 49 -4.28 8.70 2.70
CA ILE A 49 -3.43 9.74 2.13
C ILE A 49 -3.76 9.83 0.64
N ASP A 50 -4.44 10.89 0.22
CA ASP A 50 -4.67 11.21 -1.20
C ASP A 50 -3.66 12.26 -1.64
N LEU A 51 -2.56 11.83 -2.23
CA LEU A 51 -1.43 12.69 -2.59
C LEU A 51 -1.79 13.83 -3.56
N TYR A 52 -2.90 13.71 -4.30
CA TYR A 52 -3.36 14.74 -5.23
C TYR A 52 -4.53 15.57 -4.70
N ARG A 53 -5.09 15.24 -3.55
CA ARG A 53 -6.12 16.04 -2.84
C ARG A 53 -5.52 16.83 -1.69
N ASP A 54 -4.54 16.26 -1.02
CA ASP A 54 -3.85 16.94 0.06
C ASP A 54 -3.10 18.15 -0.47
N LYS A 55 -3.02 19.20 0.35
CA LYS A 55 -2.29 20.44 0.01
C LYS A 55 -0.79 20.17 0.05
N PHE A 56 -0.24 19.72 -1.07
CA PHE A 56 1.13 19.23 -1.21
C PHE A 56 2.07 20.29 -1.83
N THR A 57 1.86 21.57 -1.48
CA THR A 57 2.71 22.70 -1.90
C THR A 57 3.78 22.98 -0.86
N ARG A 58 4.91 23.51 -1.25
CA ARG A 58 5.97 23.95 -0.31
C ARG A 58 5.61 25.25 0.38
N PRO A 59 5.96 25.46 1.67
CA PRO A 59 6.56 24.46 2.57
C PRO A 59 5.53 23.38 2.95
N ARG A 60 5.98 22.12 3.12
CA ARG A 60 5.09 20.99 3.40
C ARG A 60 5.47 20.12 4.59
N ASP A 61 6.33 20.66 5.47
CA ASP A 61 6.85 19.92 6.64
C ASP A 61 5.72 19.36 7.51
N ASN A 62 4.65 20.13 7.74
CA ASN A 62 3.49 19.68 8.49
C ASN A 62 2.74 18.52 7.80
N VAL A 63 2.66 18.53 6.47
CA VAL A 63 2.04 17.45 5.69
C VAL A 63 2.89 16.19 5.77
N ILE A 64 4.21 16.32 5.62
CA ILE A 64 5.15 15.21 5.75
C ILE A 64 5.09 14.62 7.15
N LYS A 65 5.09 15.46 8.20
CA LYS A 65 4.95 15.00 9.58
C LYS A 65 3.66 14.21 9.79
N ARG A 66 2.52 14.73 9.31
CA ARG A 66 1.24 14.02 9.35
C ARG A 66 1.33 12.65 8.66
N TYR A 67 2.00 12.58 7.48
CA TYR A 67 2.17 11.30 6.77
C TYR A 67 3.03 10.32 7.55
N GLN A 68 4.10 10.79 8.19
CA GLN A 68 4.95 9.97 9.06
C GLN A 68 4.17 9.46 10.28
N ASP A 69 3.33 10.30 10.88
CA ASP A 69 2.48 9.91 12.01
C ASP A 69 1.47 8.83 11.59
N LEU A 70 0.84 8.96 10.40
CA LEU A 70 -0.04 7.93 9.83
C LEU A 70 0.70 6.63 9.51
N VAL A 71 1.92 6.70 8.99
CA VAL A 71 2.76 5.53 8.74
C VAL A 71 3.16 4.85 10.06
N THR A 72 3.39 5.61 11.11
CA THR A 72 3.70 5.07 12.46
C THR A 72 2.47 4.38 13.04
N TRP A 73 1.32 5.01 12.95
CA TRP A 73 0.05 4.53 13.49
C TRP A 73 -0.42 3.22 12.85
N THR A 74 -0.20 3.02 11.55
CA THR A 74 -0.76 1.89 10.79
C THR A 74 -0.01 0.58 11.00
N ASP A 75 -0.69 -0.55 10.87
CA ASP A 75 -0.09 -1.90 10.80
C ASP A 75 0.10 -2.36 9.35
N ARG A 76 -0.73 -1.85 8.42
CA ARG A 76 -0.71 -2.23 7.02
C ARG A 76 -0.89 -1.03 6.10
N ILE A 77 -0.05 -0.97 5.08
CA ILE A 77 -0.05 0.07 4.06
C ILE A 77 -0.47 -0.52 2.71
N TYR A 78 -1.42 0.13 2.05
CA TYR A 78 -1.80 -0.11 0.67
C TYR A 78 -1.33 1.06 -0.20
N ILE A 79 -0.48 0.80 -1.17
CA ILE A 79 0.02 1.81 -2.12
C ILE A 79 -0.65 1.59 -3.47
N ILE A 80 -1.24 2.65 -4.04
CA ILE A 80 -1.98 2.60 -5.29
C ILE A 80 -1.48 3.74 -6.19
N SER A 81 -0.86 3.39 -7.33
CA SER A 81 -0.33 4.39 -8.27
C SER A 81 -0.26 3.84 -9.70
N PRO A 82 -0.46 4.66 -10.73
CA PRO A 82 -0.10 4.31 -12.08
C PRO A 82 1.41 4.41 -12.30
N VAL A 83 1.87 3.80 -13.38
CA VAL A 83 3.24 3.95 -13.88
C VAL A 83 3.27 4.98 -14.99
N TRP A 84 4.11 5.99 -14.80
CA TRP A 84 4.44 7.01 -15.79
C TRP A 84 5.95 7.00 -16.03
N TRP A 85 6.35 6.80 -17.29
CA TRP A 85 7.76 6.79 -17.67
C TRP A 85 8.64 5.87 -16.80
N PHE A 86 8.19 4.63 -16.55
CA PHE A 86 8.84 3.63 -15.69
C PHE A 86 9.02 4.07 -14.21
N ARG A 87 8.27 5.07 -13.77
CA ARG A 87 8.18 5.52 -12.37
C ARG A 87 6.72 5.53 -11.93
N LEU A 88 6.49 5.70 -10.66
CA LEU A 88 5.17 6.05 -10.17
C LEU A 88 4.89 7.53 -10.45
N THR A 89 3.72 8.04 -10.04
CA THR A 89 3.43 9.45 -10.23
C THR A 89 4.40 10.35 -9.45
N PRO A 90 4.65 11.59 -9.91
CA PRO A 90 5.60 12.48 -9.23
C PRO A 90 5.34 12.66 -7.73
N ARG A 91 4.08 12.80 -7.32
CA ARG A 91 3.74 12.95 -5.90
C ARG A 91 3.96 11.65 -5.10
N MET A 92 3.82 10.48 -5.71
CA MET A 92 4.16 9.21 -5.06
C MET A 92 5.68 9.04 -4.89
N GLU A 93 6.46 9.49 -5.88
CA GLU A 93 7.93 9.49 -5.75
C GLU A 93 8.37 10.44 -4.62
N ILE A 94 7.81 11.65 -4.59
CA ILE A 94 8.09 12.60 -3.50
C ILE A 94 7.64 12.05 -2.14
N PHE A 95 6.52 11.32 -2.08
CA PHE A 95 6.09 10.63 -0.86
C PHE A 95 7.17 9.65 -0.38
N PHE A 96 7.79 8.88 -1.25
CA PHE A 96 8.88 8.00 -0.85
C PHE A 96 10.11 8.79 -0.38
N ASP A 97 10.49 9.82 -1.11
CA ASP A 97 11.70 10.59 -0.82
C ASP A 97 11.60 11.40 0.48
N GLU A 98 10.44 11.98 0.77
CA GLU A 98 10.28 12.90 1.89
C GLU A 98 9.63 12.27 3.14
N VAL A 99 8.87 11.18 2.98
CA VAL A 99 8.29 10.47 4.12
C VAL A 99 9.21 9.35 4.61
N PHE A 100 9.77 8.53 3.70
CA PHE A 100 10.65 7.42 4.08
C PHE A 100 12.11 7.87 4.24
N THR A 101 12.34 8.90 5.05
CA THR A 101 13.66 9.49 5.26
C THR A 101 14.54 8.66 6.19
N PRO A 102 15.89 8.83 6.10
CA PRO A 102 16.80 8.35 7.13
C PRO A 102 16.43 8.90 8.51
N GLY A 103 16.52 8.06 9.54
CA GLY A 103 16.10 8.41 10.91
C GLY A 103 14.64 8.07 11.20
N PHE A 104 13.75 8.10 10.20
CA PHE A 104 12.35 7.69 10.34
C PHE A 104 12.09 6.27 9.82
N ALA A 105 12.39 6.00 8.55
CA ALA A 105 12.08 4.71 7.92
C ALA A 105 13.23 3.71 7.97
N TYR A 106 14.45 4.18 8.00
CA TYR A 106 15.67 3.38 8.06
C TYR A 106 16.85 4.18 8.59
N LYS A 107 17.97 3.49 8.86
CA LYS A 107 19.28 4.11 9.07
C LYS A 107 20.34 3.33 8.31
N PHE A 108 21.42 4.01 7.93
CA PHE A 108 22.59 3.32 7.40
C PHE A 108 23.46 2.79 8.55
N VAL A 109 23.90 1.54 8.41
CA VAL A 109 24.83 0.89 9.32
C VAL A 109 26.08 0.54 8.52
N ASN A 110 27.22 1.05 8.92
CA ASN A 110 28.48 0.75 8.27
C ASN A 110 28.86 -0.72 8.50
N ILE A 111 29.07 -1.46 7.42
CA ILE A 111 29.59 -2.83 7.44
C ILE A 111 31.10 -2.78 7.26
N THR A 112 31.58 -1.86 6.41
CA THR A 112 32.99 -1.59 6.18
C THR A 112 33.22 -0.06 6.17
N LYS A 113 34.48 0.38 6.02
CA LYS A 113 34.79 1.82 5.88
C LYS A 113 34.14 2.49 4.67
N THR A 114 33.83 1.72 3.63
CA THR A 114 33.29 2.21 2.34
C THR A 114 31.89 1.72 2.02
N TYR A 115 31.32 0.82 2.83
CA TYR A 115 30.02 0.22 2.57
C TYR A 115 29.10 0.28 3.78
N ALA A 116 27.94 0.87 3.58
CA ALA A 116 26.85 0.95 4.56
C ALA A 116 25.60 0.24 4.04
N TYR A 117 24.93 -0.47 4.92
CA TYR A 117 23.67 -1.17 4.63
C TYR A 117 22.48 -0.48 5.32
N PRO A 118 21.33 -0.33 4.64
CA PRO A 118 20.14 0.24 5.26
C PRO A 118 19.52 -0.75 6.25
N LYS A 119 19.42 -0.38 7.52
CA LYS A 119 18.68 -1.10 8.55
C LYS A 119 17.25 -0.55 8.60
N PRO A 120 16.23 -1.33 8.20
CA PRO A 120 14.84 -0.89 8.17
C PRO A 120 14.26 -0.74 9.58
N PHE A 121 13.41 0.30 9.77
CA PHE A 121 12.69 0.53 11.01
C PHE A 121 11.21 0.09 10.93
N LEU A 122 10.63 0.04 9.72
CA LEU A 122 9.23 -0.30 9.49
C LEU A 122 9.02 -1.77 9.09
N LYS A 123 9.92 -2.67 9.54
CA LYS A 123 9.89 -4.10 9.17
C LYS A 123 8.68 -4.87 9.69
N ASP A 124 8.02 -4.38 10.73
CA ASP A 124 6.80 -4.92 11.34
C ASP A 124 5.56 -4.62 10.48
N LYS A 125 5.60 -3.54 9.70
CA LYS A 125 4.48 -3.14 8.85
C LYS A 125 4.24 -4.12 7.70
N LYS A 126 2.97 -4.36 7.38
CA LYS A 126 2.56 -5.12 6.20
C LYS A 126 2.38 -4.17 5.03
N LEU A 127 2.79 -4.60 3.83
CA LEU A 127 2.70 -3.77 2.63
C LEU A 127 2.02 -4.53 1.50
N ARG A 128 1.14 -3.86 0.77
CA ARG A 128 0.61 -4.29 -0.52
C ARG A 128 0.57 -3.13 -1.48
N THR A 129 0.98 -3.38 -2.72
CA THR A 129 1.03 -2.35 -3.75
C THR A 129 0.25 -2.78 -4.99
N TYR A 130 -0.54 -1.87 -5.53
CA TYR A 130 -1.24 -2.01 -6.79
C TYR A 130 -0.72 -0.97 -7.78
N VAL A 131 -0.18 -1.46 -8.89
CA VAL A 131 0.42 -0.62 -9.92
C VAL A 131 -0.32 -0.83 -11.23
N THR A 132 -0.75 0.25 -11.89
CA THR A 132 -1.42 0.18 -13.19
C THR A 132 -0.49 0.66 -14.30
N HIS A 133 -0.46 -0.08 -15.40
CA HIS A 133 0.35 0.23 -16.58
C HIS A 133 -0.53 0.55 -17.78
N GLY A 134 -0.15 1.56 -18.56
CA GLY A 134 -0.66 1.77 -19.90
C GLY A 134 -0.09 0.77 -20.91
N ALA A 135 1.12 0.29 -20.66
CA ALA A 135 1.82 -0.66 -21.52
C ALA A 135 1.33 -2.11 -21.34
N PRO A 136 1.49 -2.98 -22.37
CA PRO A 136 1.26 -4.42 -22.25
C PRO A 136 2.33 -5.11 -21.40
N ALA A 137 2.00 -6.30 -20.86
CA ALA A 137 2.87 -7.02 -19.95
C ALA A 137 4.19 -7.48 -20.61
N LEU A 138 4.11 -8.04 -21.81
CA LEU A 138 5.24 -8.72 -22.45
C LEU A 138 6.50 -7.83 -22.54
N PRO A 139 6.48 -6.65 -23.18
CA PRO A 139 7.69 -5.83 -23.28
C PRO A 139 8.19 -5.36 -21.91
N VAL A 140 7.31 -5.06 -20.97
CA VAL A 140 7.73 -4.61 -19.64
C VAL A 140 8.40 -5.73 -18.85
N LEU A 141 7.91 -6.95 -18.96
CA LEU A 141 8.47 -8.10 -18.24
C LEU A 141 9.77 -8.63 -18.86
N THR A 142 9.94 -8.52 -20.18
CA THR A 142 11.11 -9.04 -20.91
C THR A 142 12.14 -7.96 -21.18
N LEU A 143 11.83 -7.05 -22.13
CA LEU A 143 12.78 -6.04 -22.60
C LEU A 143 13.21 -5.06 -21.49
N TYR A 144 12.27 -4.66 -20.63
CA TYR A 144 12.53 -3.72 -19.52
C TYR A 144 12.71 -4.42 -18.17
N VAL A 145 12.85 -5.75 -18.15
CA VAL A 145 13.18 -6.58 -16.98
C VAL A 145 12.31 -6.26 -15.76
N ASN A 146 11.04 -5.87 -16.01
CA ASN A 146 10.13 -5.45 -14.93
C ASN A 146 10.71 -4.39 -13.97
N SER A 147 11.45 -3.43 -14.52
CA SER A 147 12.27 -2.47 -13.77
C SER A 147 11.49 -1.70 -12.69
N VAL A 148 10.22 -1.36 -12.96
CA VAL A 148 9.37 -0.68 -11.98
C VAL A 148 9.18 -1.53 -10.72
N LYS A 149 8.82 -2.78 -10.88
CA LYS A 149 8.62 -3.69 -9.75
C LYS A 149 9.92 -4.00 -9.03
N LEU A 150 11.00 -4.22 -9.77
CA LEU A 150 12.32 -4.44 -9.18
C LEU A 150 12.76 -3.22 -8.37
N ARG A 151 12.65 -2.01 -8.92
CA ARG A 151 12.98 -0.78 -8.21
C ARG A 151 12.16 -0.61 -6.93
N LEU A 152 10.84 -0.85 -6.98
CA LEU A 152 9.99 -0.75 -5.80
C LEU A 152 10.39 -1.76 -4.73
N VAL A 153 10.52 -3.04 -5.11
CA VAL A 153 10.74 -4.10 -4.12
C VAL A 153 12.17 -4.12 -3.61
N MET A 154 13.16 -4.03 -4.51
CA MET A 154 14.58 -4.13 -4.15
C MET A 154 15.19 -2.78 -3.74
N GLY A 155 14.69 -1.67 -4.29
CA GLY A 155 15.18 -0.33 -3.97
C GLY A 155 14.46 0.30 -2.78
N VAL A 156 13.15 0.53 -2.89
CA VAL A 156 12.40 1.28 -1.87
C VAL A 156 12.00 0.38 -0.70
N TYR A 157 11.26 -0.71 -0.98
CA TYR A 157 10.62 -1.49 0.07
C TYR A 157 11.59 -2.31 0.92
N SER A 158 12.67 -2.82 0.32
CA SER A 158 13.68 -3.54 1.08
C SER A 158 14.39 -2.64 2.10
N PHE A 159 14.59 -1.36 1.77
CA PHE A 159 15.23 -0.39 2.65
C PHE A 159 14.34 -0.01 3.83
N VAL A 160 13.04 0.14 3.57
CA VAL A 160 12.04 0.62 4.52
C VAL A 160 11.44 -0.51 5.37
N PHE A 161 11.05 -1.61 4.72
CA PHE A 161 10.29 -2.73 5.33
C PHE A 161 11.13 -4.01 5.47
N GLY A 162 12.40 -3.98 5.05
CA GLY A 162 13.29 -5.14 5.06
C GLY A 162 13.02 -6.12 3.92
N TRP A 163 13.98 -7.00 3.69
CA TRP A 163 13.92 -8.03 2.67
C TRP A 163 12.85 -9.09 2.98
N LYS A 164 11.84 -9.18 2.12
CA LYS A 164 10.76 -10.17 2.21
C LYS A 164 10.36 -10.61 0.80
N LEU A 165 10.50 -11.89 0.47
CA LEU A 165 10.04 -12.45 -0.82
C LEU A 165 8.56 -12.14 -1.08
N SER A 166 7.76 -12.08 -0.02
CA SER A 166 6.34 -11.72 -0.13
C SER A 166 6.06 -10.34 -0.72
N LEU A 167 7.01 -9.41 -0.70
CA LEU A 167 6.86 -8.09 -1.33
C LEU A 167 6.71 -8.20 -2.85
N PHE A 168 7.36 -9.19 -3.49
CA PHE A 168 7.18 -9.44 -4.92
C PHE A 168 5.75 -9.90 -5.25
N THR A 169 5.18 -10.79 -4.47
CA THR A 169 3.81 -11.29 -4.70
C THR A 169 2.75 -10.28 -4.30
N LYS A 170 3.03 -9.43 -3.30
CA LYS A 170 2.14 -8.37 -2.83
C LYS A 170 2.23 -7.08 -3.66
N THR A 171 3.22 -6.93 -4.52
CA THR A 171 3.29 -5.86 -5.53
C THR A 171 2.66 -6.36 -6.82
N LYS A 172 1.36 -6.10 -6.96
CA LYS A 172 0.55 -6.55 -8.09
C LYS A 172 0.49 -5.49 -9.19
N GLN A 173 0.65 -5.93 -10.43
CA GLN A 173 0.66 -5.07 -11.61
C GLN A 173 -0.54 -5.37 -12.50
N PHE A 174 -1.18 -4.33 -13.04
CA PHE A 174 -2.29 -4.40 -13.98
C PHE A 174 -1.89 -3.75 -15.31
N TRP A 175 -2.05 -4.48 -16.39
CA TRP A 175 -1.48 -4.17 -17.69
C TRP A 175 -2.51 -3.61 -18.66
N SER A 176 -2.04 -2.76 -19.58
CA SER A 176 -2.84 -2.19 -20.70
C SER A 176 -4.13 -1.51 -20.25
N VAL A 177 -4.15 -0.93 -19.05
CA VAL A 177 -5.36 -0.45 -18.38
C VAL A 177 -6.24 0.47 -19.24
N PRO A 178 -5.70 1.40 -20.08
CA PRO A 178 -6.53 2.22 -20.96
C PRO A 178 -7.25 1.45 -22.07
N PHE A 179 -6.72 0.27 -22.46
CA PHE A 179 -7.13 -0.47 -23.67
C PHE A 179 -7.90 -1.76 -23.37
N ILE A 180 -8.07 -2.14 -22.12
CA ILE A 180 -8.77 -3.37 -21.76
C ILE A 180 -10.28 -3.19 -21.69
N SER A 181 -11.00 -4.27 -22.00
CA SER A 181 -12.46 -4.32 -21.88
C SER A 181 -12.93 -4.22 -20.43
N ASP A 182 -14.19 -3.81 -20.22
CA ASP A 182 -14.82 -3.77 -18.89
C ASP A 182 -14.85 -5.14 -18.21
N LYS A 183 -15.01 -6.22 -18.97
CA LYS A 183 -14.89 -7.60 -18.46
C LYS A 183 -13.52 -7.84 -17.84
N LYS A 184 -12.45 -7.36 -18.46
CA LYS A 184 -11.08 -7.46 -17.94
C LYS A 184 -10.89 -6.58 -16.71
N ARG A 185 -11.41 -5.34 -16.72
CA ARG A 185 -11.39 -4.44 -15.56
C ARG A 185 -12.09 -5.05 -14.35
N LYS A 186 -13.29 -5.62 -14.54
CA LYS A 186 -14.02 -6.35 -13.49
C LYS A 186 -13.21 -7.53 -12.94
N LYS A 187 -12.49 -8.28 -13.80
CA LYS A 187 -11.59 -9.36 -13.36
C LYS A 187 -10.44 -8.83 -12.49
N TYR A 188 -9.85 -7.70 -12.85
CA TYR A 188 -8.81 -7.06 -12.05
C TYR A 188 -9.35 -6.63 -10.68
N LEU A 189 -10.53 -5.99 -10.62
CA LEU A 189 -11.16 -5.59 -9.35
C LEU A 189 -11.53 -6.78 -8.47
N LYS A 190 -12.04 -7.88 -9.03
CA LYS A 190 -12.25 -9.13 -8.28
C LYS A 190 -10.94 -9.68 -7.68
N SER A 191 -9.83 -9.49 -8.37
CA SER A 191 -8.53 -9.93 -7.86
C SER A 191 -8.02 -9.02 -6.74
N VAL A 192 -8.32 -7.71 -6.78
CA VAL A 192 -8.08 -6.77 -5.67
C VAL A 192 -8.92 -7.16 -4.46
N GLU A 193 -10.22 -7.37 -4.66
CA GLU A 193 -11.15 -7.78 -3.61
C GLU A 193 -10.69 -9.05 -2.88
N LYS A 194 -10.29 -10.09 -3.62
CA LYS A 194 -9.74 -11.32 -3.03
C LYS A 194 -8.48 -11.07 -2.20
N ASP A 195 -7.60 -10.18 -2.67
CA ASP A 195 -6.39 -9.83 -1.95
C ASP A 195 -6.71 -9.09 -0.64
N ILE A 196 -7.63 -8.13 -0.67
CA ILE A 196 -8.03 -7.36 0.50
C ILE A 196 -8.72 -8.25 1.54
N ILE A 197 -9.69 -9.07 1.12
CA ILE A 197 -10.38 -10.01 2.01
C ILE A 197 -9.37 -10.95 2.68
N ARG A 198 -8.40 -11.47 1.94
CA ARG A 198 -7.34 -12.32 2.49
C ARG A 198 -6.43 -11.57 3.46
N ASP A 199 -6.10 -10.32 3.17
CA ASP A 199 -5.25 -9.50 4.04
C ASP A 199 -5.95 -9.13 5.34
N LEU A 200 -7.26 -8.84 5.30
CA LEU A 200 -8.07 -8.51 6.47
C LEU A 200 -8.44 -9.74 7.32
N GLY A 201 -8.41 -10.93 6.71
CA GLY A 201 -8.80 -12.17 7.39
C GLY A 201 -10.31 -12.33 7.60
N PRO A 202 -10.75 -13.19 8.51
CA PRO A 202 -12.17 -13.38 8.84
C PRO A 202 -12.81 -12.09 9.36
N SER A 203 -14.08 -11.84 8.96
CA SER A 203 -14.80 -10.65 9.47
C SER A 203 -15.13 -10.79 10.95
N SER A 204 -14.88 -9.76 11.73
CA SER A 204 -15.23 -9.70 13.16
C SER A 204 -16.73 -9.94 13.43
N ARG A 205 -17.61 -9.61 12.47
CA ARG A 205 -19.06 -9.93 12.55
C ARG A 205 -19.34 -11.43 12.58
N LYS A 206 -18.54 -12.26 11.86
CA LYS A 206 -18.70 -13.73 11.89
C LYS A 206 -18.16 -14.34 13.18
N ALA A 207 -17.17 -13.75 13.82
CA ALA A 207 -16.67 -14.20 15.11
C ALA A 207 -17.71 -13.99 16.22
N LYS A 208 -18.40 -12.83 16.25
CA LYS A 208 -19.48 -12.57 17.22
C LYS A 208 -20.71 -13.47 17.01
N ALA A 209 -21.05 -13.84 15.77
CA ALA A 209 -22.15 -14.75 15.47
C ALA A 209 -21.86 -16.22 15.87
N LYS A 210 -20.59 -16.65 15.87
CA LYS A 210 -20.21 -17.98 16.35
C LYS A 210 -20.22 -18.12 17.88
N VAL A 211 -19.89 -17.05 18.60
CA VAL A 211 -19.92 -17.04 20.07
C VAL A 211 -21.34 -16.98 20.63
N SER A 212 -22.30 -16.42 19.88
CA SER A 212 -23.70 -16.35 20.33
C SER A 212 -24.54 -17.60 20.03
N VAL A 213 -23.96 -18.64 19.40
CA VAL A 213 -24.66 -19.92 19.11
C VAL A 213 -24.17 -21.08 20.01
N GLU A 214 -23.13 -20.86 20.83
CA GLU A 214 -22.55 -21.83 21.75
C GLU A 214 -22.93 -21.57 23.23
N VAL A 215 -24.04 -20.86 23.49
CA VAL A 215 -24.58 -20.67 24.86
C VAL A 215 -25.96 -21.31 24.97
#